data_2cc86091e4037f6e7b91b3f322d851d5
#
_entry.id   2cc86091e4037f6e7b91b3f322d851d5
#
_cell.length_a   1.000
_cell.length_b   1.000
_cell.length_c   1.000
_cell.angle_alpha   90.00
_cell.angle_beta   90.00
_cell.angle_gamma   90.00
#
_symmetry.space_group_name_H-M   'P 1'
#
loop_
_entity.id
_entity.type
_entity.pdbx_description
1 polymer ?
#
loop_
_entity_poly.entity_id
_entity_poly.type
_entity_poly.pdbx_seq_one_letter_code
_entity_poly.pdbx_strand_id
1 'polypeptide(L)'
;MDDPKDNPLPQILNPSDLPTRRRDSTTLTRKPGTLSFFADLLPSSTDEGYFSSSSPSSPSSASPSSPTLEDPEEIDAQEIYDLISTISDPEHPLSLGSLAVVNLADISITPPSSPNSRISTVTVLVTPTITHCSLATVIGLGVRVRLEQSLPPRFRIDVRIKEGTHSTGEAVNKQLGDKERVAAAMENGTLVGVVRKMLSTCV
;
A
#
# COMPACT_ATOMS: atom_id res chain seq x y z
N MET A 1 -36.47 -15.15 18.62
CA MET A 1 -34.99 -15.20 18.60
C MET A 1 -34.62 -15.03 17.15
N ASP A 2 -34.42 -13.77 16.73
CA ASP A 2 -33.96 -13.50 15.37
C ASP A 2 -32.48 -13.86 15.30
N ASP A 3 -32.17 -14.85 14.48
CA ASP A 3 -30.83 -15.19 14.06
C ASP A 3 -30.19 -13.93 13.46
N PRO A 4 -29.00 -13.51 13.87
CA PRO A 4 -28.29 -12.44 13.19
C PRO A 4 -27.88 -12.95 11.80
N LYS A 5 -28.84 -12.83 10.89
CA LYS A 5 -28.72 -13.28 9.51
C LYS A 5 -27.72 -12.40 8.79
N ASP A 6 -26.93 -13.07 7.95
CA ASP A 6 -26.21 -12.59 6.80
C ASP A 6 -26.49 -11.12 6.50
N ASN A 7 -25.44 -10.33 6.37
CA ASN A 7 -25.62 -8.93 5.97
C ASN A 7 -26.59 -8.89 4.78
N PRO A 8 -27.89 -8.51 4.97
CA PRO A 8 -28.93 -8.75 3.96
C PRO A 8 -28.73 -7.95 2.67
N LEU A 9 -27.73 -7.07 2.64
CA LEU A 9 -27.38 -6.24 1.50
C LEU A 9 -25.87 -5.95 1.56
N PRO A 10 -25.02 -6.78 0.95
CA PRO A 10 -23.64 -6.40 0.75
C PRO A 10 -23.62 -5.10 -0.06
N GLN A 11 -23.03 -4.05 0.50
CA GLN A 11 -22.84 -2.79 -0.21
C GLN A 11 -21.81 -3.02 -1.32
N ILE A 12 -22.27 -3.06 -2.56
CA ILE A 12 -21.37 -3.05 -3.71
C ILE A 12 -21.10 -1.58 -4.04
N LEU A 13 -19.86 -1.15 -3.83
CA LEU A 13 -19.41 0.18 -4.16
C LEU A 13 -18.96 0.21 -5.63
N ASN A 14 -19.35 1.26 -6.36
CA ASN A 14 -18.81 1.47 -7.68
C ASN A 14 -17.33 1.88 -7.57
N PRO A 15 -16.48 1.53 -8.55
CA PRO A 15 -15.07 1.93 -8.54
C PRO A 15 -14.84 3.44 -8.43
N SER A 16 -15.80 4.26 -8.89
CA SER A 16 -15.77 5.72 -8.77
C SER A 16 -16.01 6.25 -7.35
N ASP A 17 -16.67 5.44 -6.50
CA ASP A 17 -17.06 5.82 -5.14
C ASP A 17 -16.05 5.35 -4.09
N LEU A 18 -15.04 4.59 -4.54
CA LEU A 18 -13.95 4.15 -3.66
C LEU A 18 -13.12 5.36 -3.22
N PRO A 19 -12.72 5.41 -1.95
CA PRO A 19 -11.81 6.44 -1.46
C PRO A 19 -10.50 6.36 -2.26
N THR A 20 -10.26 7.40 -3.06
CA THR A 20 -9.02 7.57 -3.83
C THR A 20 -8.30 8.80 -3.34
N ARG A 21 -6.98 8.77 -3.32
CA ARG A 21 -6.18 9.96 -3.07
C ARG A 21 -6.53 10.99 -4.14
N ARG A 22 -7.28 12.04 -3.78
CA ARG A 22 -7.40 13.20 -4.64
C ARG A 22 -5.98 13.71 -4.86
N ARG A 23 -5.45 13.49 -6.04
CA ARG A 23 -4.34 14.29 -6.51
C ARG A 23 -4.93 15.70 -6.58
N ASP A 24 -4.71 16.47 -5.52
CA ASP A 24 -4.83 17.89 -5.65
C ASP A 24 -3.91 18.22 -6.82
N SER A 25 -4.52 18.50 -7.95
CA SER A 25 -3.86 19.16 -9.05
C SER A 25 -3.59 20.58 -8.55
N THR A 26 -2.66 20.70 -7.60
CA THR A 26 -1.92 21.91 -7.40
C THR A 26 -1.31 22.13 -8.78
N THR A 27 -2.04 22.88 -9.58
CA THR A 27 -1.55 23.52 -10.76
C THR A 27 -0.18 24.03 -10.39
N LEU A 28 0.85 23.29 -10.81
CA LEU A 28 2.16 23.85 -11.00
C LEU A 28 1.91 24.98 -11.99
N THR A 29 1.56 26.15 -11.46
CA THR A 29 1.63 27.42 -12.17
C THR A 29 3.12 27.54 -12.49
N ARG A 30 3.47 26.95 -13.64
CA ARG A 30 4.78 27.06 -14.25
C ARG A 30 4.96 28.54 -14.48
N LYS A 31 5.66 29.19 -13.56
CA LYS A 31 6.12 30.56 -13.76
C LYS A 31 6.83 30.55 -15.11
N PRO A 32 6.40 31.38 -16.08
CA PRO A 32 7.13 31.52 -17.33
C PRO A 32 8.47 32.16 -16.99
N GLY A 33 9.55 31.40 -17.03
CA GLY A 33 10.88 31.93 -16.76
C GLY A 33 11.94 30.94 -16.28
N THR A 34 11.63 29.67 -16.09
CA THR A 34 12.67 28.68 -15.78
C THR A 34 13.06 27.96 -17.07
N LEU A 35 14.18 28.37 -17.64
CA LEU A 35 14.83 27.70 -18.76
C LEU A 35 15.06 26.23 -18.42
N SER A 36 14.58 25.38 -19.32
CA SER A 36 14.74 23.93 -19.27
C SER A 36 16.24 23.60 -19.27
N PHE A 37 16.74 23.06 -18.15
CA PHE A 37 18.14 22.60 -18.03
C PHE A 37 18.47 21.43 -18.95
N PHE A 38 17.53 20.89 -19.69
CA PHE A 38 17.71 19.77 -20.60
C PHE A 38 17.81 20.16 -22.08
N ALA A 39 17.70 21.45 -22.43
CA ALA A 39 17.79 21.88 -23.82
C ALA A 39 19.23 21.99 -24.34
N ASP A 40 20.24 21.93 -23.42
CA ASP A 40 21.66 22.14 -23.75
C ASP A 40 22.47 20.84 -23.92
N LEU A 41 21.82 19.68 -23.94
CA LEU A 41 22.51 18.39 -24.06
C LEU A 41 22.33 17.70 -25.41
N LEU A 42 21.85 18.41 -26.43
CA LEU A 42 21.86 17.90 -27.80
C LEU A 42 23.08 18.48 -28.53
N PRO A 43 24.04 17.63 -28.98
CA PRO A 43 25.14 18.11 -29.78
C PRO A 43 24.62 18.54 -31.16
N SER A 44 24.59 19.82 -31.39
CA SER A 44 24.47 20.38 -32.73
C SER A 44 25.81 20.20 -33.43
N SER A 45 25.85 19.28 -34.38
CA SER A 45 26.94 19.13 -35.31
C SER A 45 26.92 20.31 -36.30
N THR A 46 27.92 21.17 -36.27
CA THR A 46 28.63 21.72 -37.44
C THR A 46 29.78 22.62 -37.01
N ASP A 47 30.95 22.20 -37.36
CA ASP A 47 32.03 22.87 -38.08
C ASP A 47 32.90 23.94 -37.41
N GLU A 48 34.24 23.59 -37.47
CA GLU A 48 35.43 24.39 -37.72
C GLU A 48 35.82 25.53 -36.78
N GLY A 49 36.96 25.34 -36.11
CA GLY A 49 38.01 26.36 -36.21
C GLY A 49 38.49 27.06 -34.95
N TYR A 50 39.77 26.81 -34.66
CA TYR A 50 40.78 27.67 -34.02
C TYR A 50 41.03 27.62 -32.52
N PHE A 51 42.21 27.14 -32.22
CA PHE A 51 43.03 27.28 -31.04
C PHE A 51 43.17 28.74 -30.56
N SER A 52 43.02 28.99 -29.25
CA SER A 52 43.91 29.93 -28.56
C SER A 52 43.95 29.66 -27.05
N SER A 53 45.17 29.50 -26.59
CA SER A 53 45.60 29.25 -25.22
C SER A 53 45.42 30.48 -24.31
N SER A 54 44.92 30.30 -23.09
CA SER A 54 45.41 31.06 -21.91
C SER A 54 44.91 30.38 -20.61
N SER A 55 45.84 30.24 -19.70
CA SER A 55 45.90 29.53 -18.44
C SER A 55 45.17 30.23 -17.26
N PRO A 56 45.28 29.68 -16.04
CA PRO A 56 44.10 29.36 -15.21
C PRO A 56 43.94 30.36 -14.04
N SER A 57 42.74 30.58 -13.63
CA SER A 57 42.40 31.13 -12.32
C SER A 57 41.49 30.18 -11.59
N SER A 58 41.93 29.77 -10.44
CA SER A 58 41.29 28.85 -9.51
C SER A 58 39.89 29.32 -9.09
N PRO A 59 38.89 28.49 -9.10
CA PRO A 59 37.67 28.73 -8.38
C PRO A 59 37.73 28.07 -7.00
N SER A 60 37.37 28.85 -6.02
CA SER A 60 37.15 28.52 -4.64
C SER A 60 36.20 27.32 -4.49
N SER A 61 36.56 26.48 -3.53
CA SER A 61 35.85 25.34 -3.02
C SER A 61 34.35 25.61 -2.76
N ALA A 62 33.48 25.20 -3.68
CA ALA A 62 32.10 24.91 -3.37
C ALA A 62 32.08 23.50 -2.84
N SER A 63 31.84 23.33 -1.54
CA SER A 63 31.57 22.08 -0.90
C SER A 63 30.34 21.47 -1.56
N PRO A 64 30.37 20.19 -1.99
CA PRO A 64 29.15 19.52 -2.38
C PRO A 64 28.27 19.41 -1.13
N SER A 65 27.11 20.08 -1.15
CA SER A 65 26.04 19.86 -0.18
C SER A 65 25.75 18.35 -0.15
N SER A 66 26.02 17.74 1.00
CA SER A 66 25.67 16.36 1.29
C SER A 66 24.21 16.13 0.89
N PRO A 67 23.88 14.98 0.25
CA PRO A 67 22.48 14.64 0.03
C PRO A 67 21.81 14.66 1.39
N THR A 68 20.88 15.60 1.59
CA THR A 68 19.92 15.56 2.68
C THR A 68 19.31 14.16 2.63
N LEU A 69 19.53 13.39 3.70
CA LEU A 69 18.80 12.15 3.94
C LEU A 69 17.34 12.59 3.98
N GLU A 70 16.65 12.40 2.87
CA GLU A 70 15.22 12.62 2.80
C GLU A 70 14.60 11.75 3.89
N ASP A 71 13.89 12.37 4.82
CA ASP A 71 13.14 11.63 5.83
C ASP A 71 12.27 10.62 5.10
N PRO A 72 12.29 9.35 5.51
CA PRO A 72 11.53 8.32 4.82
C PRO A 72 10.06 8.74 4.80
N GLU A 73 9.49 8.85 3.61
CA GLU A 73 8.11 9.22 3.36
C GLU A 73 7.16 8.47 4.31
N GLU A 74 6.30 9.19 5.01
CA GLU A 74 5.36 8.61 5.95
C GLU A 74 4.23 7.95 5.17
N ILE A 75 4.05 6.64 5.38
CA ILE A 75 2.95 5.87 4.81
C ILE A 75 1.66 6.23 5.54
N ASP A 76 0.61 6.60 4.81
CA ASP A 76 -0.70 6.94 5.36
C ASP A 76 -1.73 5.80 5.18
N ALA A 77 -2.89 5.94 5.84
CA ALA A 77 -3.96 4.95 5.77
C ALA A 77 -4.55 4.82 4.36
N GLN A 78 -4.53 5.88 3.56
CA GLN A 78 -4.99 5.86 2.17
C GLN A 78 -4.08 5.00 1.31
N GLU A 79 -2.77 5.08 1.50
CA GLU A 79 -1.81 4.25 0.76
C GLU A 79 -1.99 2.76 1.10
N ILE A 80 -2.21 2.44 2.39
CA ILE A 80 -2.55 1.08 2.80
C ILE A 80 -3.84 0.62 2.13
N TYR A 81 -4.87 1.47 2.11
CA TYR A 81 -6.14 1.17 1.45
C TYR A 81 -5.95 0.91 -0.05
N ASP A 82 -5.19 1.74 -0.75
CA ASP A 82 -4.93 1.62 -2.18
C ASP A 82 -4.21 0.28 -2.51
N LEU A 83 -3.32 -0.18 -1.62
CA LEU A 83 -2.63 -1.46 -1.75
C LEU A 83 -3.56 -2.68 -1.65
N ILE A 84 -4.60 -2.62 -0.79
CA ILE A 84 -5.44 -3.79 -0.48
C ILE A 84 -6.83 -3.74 -1.12
N SER A 85 -7.34 -2.58 -1.50
CA SER A 85 -8.66 -2.42 -2.10
C SER A 85 -8.79 -3.12 -3.45
N THR A 86 -7.68 -3.27 -4.18
CA THR A 86 -7.61 -3.91 -5.50
C THR A 86 -7.52 -5.43 -5.46
N ILE A 87 -7.33 -6.04 -4.28
CA ILE A 87 -7.29 -7.49 -4.11
C ILE A 87 -8.64 -8.07 -4.55
N SER A 88 -8.62 -9.11 -5.40
CA SER A 88 -9.82 -9.80 -5.85
C SER A 88 -10.38 -10.71 -4.77
N ASP A 89 -11.69 -10.73 -4.63
CA ASP A 89 -12.36 -11.70 -3.76
C ASP A 89 -12.22 -13.14 -4.32
N PRO A 90 -12.05 -14.17 -3.47
CA PRO A 90 -11.88 -15.54 -3.94
C PRO A 90 -13.14 -16.16 -4.57
N GLU A 91 -14.33 -15.68 -4.21
CA GLU A 91 -15.63 -16.20 -4.70
C GLU A 91 -16.27 -15.28 -5.73
N HIS A 92 -16.05 -13.97 -5.63
CA HIS A 92 -16.72 -12.99 -6.48
C HIS A 92 -15.72 -12.32 -7.44
N PRO A 93 -16.13 -12.00 -8.66
CA PRO A 93 -15.27 -11.28 -9.62
C PRO A 93 -15.21 -9.76 -9.31
N LEU A 94 -15.11 -9.41 -8.03
CA LEU A 94 -15.07 -8.05 -7.53
C LEU A 94 -13.87 -7.89 -6.59
N SER A 95 -13.43 -6.65 -6.40
CA SER A 95 -12.35 -6.35 -5.46
C SER A 95 -12.87 -6.22 -4.03
N LEU A 96 -11.98 -6.41 -3.04
CA LEU A 96 -12.32 -6.25 -1.63
C LEU A 96 -12.80 -4.83 -1.31
N GLY A 97 -12.29 -3.82 -2.00
CA GLY A 97 -12.77 -2.45 -1.88
C GLY A 97 -14.20 -2.30 -2.41
N SER A 98 -14.50 -2.86 -3.59
CA SER A 98 -15.86 -2.81 -4.18
C SER A 98 -16.91 -3.53 -3.33
N LEU A 99 -16.51 -4.60 -2.63
CA LEU A 99 -17.38 -5.35 -1.73
C LEU A 99 -17.46 -4.73 -0.31
N ALA A 100 -16.80 -3.59 -0.08
CA ALA A 100 -16.68 -2.96 1.24
C ALA A 100 -16.13 -3.91 2.34
N VAL A 101 -15.39 -4.95 1.94
CA VAL A 101 -14.69 -5.88 2.84
C VAL A 101 -13.55 -5.17 3.55
N VAL A 102 -12.89 -4.25 2.85
CA VAL A 102 -11.89 -3.33 3.40
C VAL A 102 -12.38 -1.90 3.26
N ASN A 103 -12.27 -1.12 4.34
CA ASN A 103 -12.69 0.28 4.38
C ASN A 103 -11.56 1.14 4.91
N LEU A 104 -11.43 2.36 4.39
CA LEU A 104 -10.41 3.31 4.85
C LEU A 104 -10.53 3.63 6.35
N ALA A 105 -11.75 3.73 6.87
CA ALA A 105 -12.01 4.00 8.29
C ALA A 105 -11.57 2.84 9.23
N ASP A 106 -11.40 1.64 8.69
CA ASP A 106 -11.02 0.43 9.41
C ASP A 106 -9.50 0.16 9.34
N ILE A 107 -8.72 1.13 8.82
CA ILE A 107 -7.26 1.08 8.73
C ILE A 107 -6.66 2.09 9.70
N SER A 108 -5.72 1.64 10.51
CA SER A 108 -5.01 2.50 11.46
C SER A 108 -3.52 2.19 11.48
N ILE A 109 -2.71 3.24 11.60
CA ILE A 109 -1.27 3.14 11.74
C ILE A 109 -0.90 3.67 13.12
N THR A 110 -0.36 2.79 13.95
CA THR A 110 0.08 3.15 15.31
C THR A 110 1.59 3.33 15.31
N PRO A 111 2.09 4.49 15.73
CA PRO A 111 3.52 4.75 15.82
C PRO A 111 4.17 3.82 16.87
N PRO A 112 5.53 3.75 16.89
CA PRO A 112 6.25 2.94 17.84
C PRO A 112 5.89 3.28 19.29
N SER A 113 5.60 2.27 20.12
CA SER A 113 5.20 2.46 21.53
C SER A 113 6.37 2.88 22.44
N SER A 114 7.61 2.81 21.96
CA SER A 114 8.83 3.16 22.72
C SER A 114 9.75 4.01 21.87
N PRO A 115 10.43 5.03 22.43
CA PRO A 115 11.39 5.87 21.72
C PRO A 115 12.57 5.08 21.11
N ASN A 116 12.84 3.89 21.62
CA ASN A 116 13.89 3.01 21.09
C ASN A 116 13.37 2.05 20.00
N SER A 117 12.07 1.92 19.82
CA SER A 117 11.47 1.10 18.75
C SER A 117 11.27 1.94 17.51
N ARG A 118 11.62 1.37 16.35
CA ARG A 118 11.35 1.97 15.04
C ARG A 118 10.22 1.25 14.31
N ILE A 119 9.47 0.38 15.02
CA ILE A 119 8.44 -0.47 14.42
C ILE A 119 7.07 0.19 14.65
N SER A 120 6.44 0.62 13.57
CA SER A 120 5.04 1.02 13.55
C SER A 120 4.13 -0.19 13.32
N THR A 121 2.89 -0.13 13.80
CA THR A 121 1.93 -1.22 13.59
C THR A 121 0.81 -0.73 12.67
N VAL A 122 0.61 -1.45 11.56
CA VAL A 122 -0.52 -1.27 10.65
C VAL A 122 -1.61 -2.25 11.05
N THR A 123 -2.75 -1.76 11.48
CA THR A 123 -3.92 -2.57 11.82
C THR A 123 -4.98 -2.40 10.76
N VAL A 124 -5.46 -3.51 10.20
CA VAL A 124 -6.54 -3.53 9.20
C VAL A 124 -7.67 -4.40 9.73
N LEU A 125 -8.88 -3.82 9.84
CA LEU A 125 -10.08 -4.57 10.18
C LEU A 125 -10.83 -4.95 8.90
N VAL A 126 -11.03 -6.25 8.73
CA VAL A 126 -11.73 -6.84 7.57
C VAL A 126 -13.17 -7.14 7.96
N THR A 127 -14.13 -6.75 7.12
CA THR A 127 -15.55 -7.01 7.29
C THR A 127 -16.01 -8.01 6.23
N PRO A 128 -16.11 -9.31 6.55
CA PRO A 128 -16.59 -10.31 5.59
C PRO A 128 -18.03 -10.01 5.16
N THR A 129 -18.36 -10.26 3.91
CA THR A 129 -19.70 -10.08 3.36
C THR A 129 -20.72 -11.07 3.94
N ILE A 130 -20.25 -12.23 4.37
CA ILE A 130 -21.06 -13.32 4.93
C ILE A 130 -20.54 -13.63 6.34
N THR A 131 -21.44 -13.68 7.32
CA THR A 131 -21.11 -13.88 8.75
C THR A 131 -20.55 -15.27 9.10
N HIS A 132 -20.75 -16.26 8.24
CA HIS A 132 -20.29 -17.64 8.39
C HIS A 132 -19.32 -18.06 7.28
N CYS A 133 -18.66 -17.10 6.64
CA CYS A 133 -17.78 -17.39 5.51
C CYS A 133 -16.49 -18.10 5.96
N SER A 134 -16.30 -19.34 5.50
CA SER A 134 -15.05 -20.08 5.73
C SER A 134 -13.82 -19.42 5.07
N LEU A 135 -14.05 -18.52 4.11
CA LEU A 135 -12.99 -17.81 3.38
C LEU A 135 -12.51 -16.55 4.08
N ALA A 136 -13.13 -16.14 5.19
CA ALA A 136 -12.67 -14.96 5.96
C ALA A 136 -11.18 -15.08 6.35
N THR A 137 -10.72 -16.28 6.70
CA THR A 137 -9.30 -16.55 6.98
C THR A 137 -8.43 -16.37 5.73
N VAL A 138 -8.92 -16.81 4.55
CA VAL A 138 -8.20 -16.72 3.29
C VAL A 138 -8.10 -15.25 2.83
N ILE A 139 -9.19 -14.49 2.97
CA ILE A 139 -9.22 -13.05 2.68
C ILE A 139 -8.21 -12.32 3.60
N GLY A 140 -8.28 -12.57 4.91
CA GLY A 140 -7.34 -11.98 5.87
C GLY A 140 -5.88 -12.36 5.56
N LEU A 141 -5.62 -13.59 5.15
CA LEU A 141 -4.30 -14.04 4.73
C LEU A 141 -3.83 -13.31 3.46
N GLY A 142 -4.71 -13.14 2.47
CA GLY A 142 -4.40 -12.41 1.24
C GLY A 142 -4.02 -10.96 1.51
N VAL A 143 -4.81 -10.26 2.34
CA VAL A 143 -4.51 -8.89 2.79
C VAL A 143 -3.16 -8.83 3.50
N ARG A 144 -2.90 -9.76 4.44
CA ARG A 144 -1.64 -9.80 5.18
C ARG A 144 -0.45 -10.00 4.25
N VAL A 145 -0.51 -10.99 3.34
CA VAL A 145 0.57 -11.28 2.39
C VAL A 145 0.85 -10.09 1.48
N ARG A 146 -0.20 -9.41 0.98
CA ARG A 146 -0.03 -8.21 0.15
C ARG A 146 0.72 -7.11 0.90
N LEU A 147 0.33 -6.84 2.13
CA LEU A 147 0.99 -5.82 2.95
C LEU A 147 2.43 -6.21 3.34
N GLU A 148 2.68 -7.48 3.67
CA GLU A 148 4.04 -7.97 3.97
C GLU A 148 4.99 -7.86 2.76
N GLN A 149 4.46 -7.97 1.54
CA GLN A 149 5.23 -7.82 0.30
C GLN A 149 5.44 -6.35 -0.11
N SER A 150 4.53 -5.47 0.25
CA SER A 150 4.51 -4.07 -0.19
C SER A 150 5.14 -3.11 0.81
N LEU A 151 5.06 -3.40 2.10
CA LEU A 151 5.52 -2.51 3.16
C LEU A 151 6.95 -2.81 3.60
N PRO A 152 7.73 -1.80 3.96
CA PRO A 152 9.05 -1.99 4.54
C PRO A 152 8.99 -2.76 5.87
N PRO A 153 10.07 -3.48 6.27
CA PRO A 153 10.09 -4.31 7.48
C PRO A 153 9.95 -3.52 8.80
N ARG A 154 9.95 -2.19 8.74
CA ARG A 154 9.65 -1.31 9.88
C ARG A 154 8.15 -1.33 10.26
N PHE A 155 7.28 -1.94 9.45
CA PHE A 155 5.86 -2.06 9.73
C PHE A 155 5.52 -3.48 10.18
N ARG A 156 4.88 -3.57 11.34
CA ARG A 156 4.24 -4.79 11.82
C ARG A 156 2.80 -4.80 11.32
N ILE A 157 2.39 -5.88 10.68
CA ILE A 157 1.06 -6.02 10.09
C ILE A 157 0.18 -6.83 11.04
N ASP A 158 -0.98 -6.27 11.37
CA ASP A 158 -2.00 -6.87 12.22
C ASP A 158 -3.34 -6.83 11.47
N VAL A 159 -3.73 -7.95 10.87
CA VAL A 159 -5.01 -8.10 10.16
C VAL A 159 -5.98 -8.82 11.06
N ARG A 160 -7.17 -8.24 11.25
CA ARG A 160 -8.23 -8.80 12.09
C ARG A 160 -9.57 -8.72 11.42
N ILE A 161 -10.45 -9.64 11.76
CA ILE A 161 -11.87 -9.54 11.45
C ILE A 161 -12.51 -8.54 12.41
N LYS A 162 -13.32 -7.64 11.89
CA LYS A 162 -14.05 -6.64 12.67
C LYS A 162 -15.02 -7.33 13.63
N GLU A 163 -15.05 -6.87 14.88
CA GLU A 163 -15.91 -7.45 15.90
C GLU A 163 -17.39 -7.39 15.50
N GLY A 164 -18.11 -8.45 15.78
CA GLY A 164 -19.55 -8.54 15.50
C GLY A 164 -19.89 -8.83 14.03
N THR A 165 -18.92 -8.91 13.12
CA THR A 165 -19.18 -9.16 11.69
C THR A 165 -19.05 -10.61 11.27
N HIS A 166 -18.47 -11.46 12.12
CA HIS A 166 -18.26 -12.88 11.83
C HIS A 166 -18.43 -13.74 13.08
N SER A 167 -19.15 -14.86 12.96
CA SER A 167 -19.47 -15.74 14.10
C SER A 167 -18.25 -16.35 14.79
N THR A 168 -17.21 -16.66 14.03
CA THR A 168 -15.94 -17.22 14.52
C THR A 168 -14.77 -16.24 14.39
N GLY A 169 -15.06 -14.94 14.40
CA GLY A 169 -14.06 -13.87 14.19
C GLY A 169 -12.86 -13.97 15.13
N GLU A 170 -13.08 -14.27 16.41
CA GLU A 170 -11.98 -14.45 17.38
C GLU A 170 -11.04 -15.60 17.01
N ALA A 171 -11.61 -16.74 16.56
CA ALA A 171 -10.79 -17.87 16.13
C ALA A 171 -9.96 -17.54 14.89
N VAL A 172 -10.55 -16.81 13.94
CA VAL A 172 -9.84 -16.30 12.75
C VAL A 172 -8.74 -15.32 13.14
N ASN A 173 -9.03 -14.37 14.04
CA ASN A 173 -8.06 -13.40 14.54
C ASN A 173 -6.86 -14.08 15.22
N LYS A 174 -7.13 -15.12 16.00
CA LYS A 174 -6.06 -15.92 16.62
C LYS A 174 -5.20 -16.65 15.58
N GLN A 175 -5.81 -17.12 14.49
CA GLN A 175 -5.06 -17.77 13.40
C GLN A 175 -4.21 -16.74 12.62
N LEU A 176 -4.79 -15.60 12.26
CA LEU A 176 -4.09 -14.55 11.54
C LEU A 176 -2.99 -13.86 12.36
N GLY A 177 -3.15 -13.80 13.70
CA GLY A 177 -2.15 -13.24 14.61
C GLY A 177 -0.96 -14.17 14.89
N ASP A 178 -1.11 -15.47 14.65
CA ASP A 178 -0.08 -16.48 14.88
C ASP A 178 0.83 -16.61 13.65
N LYS A 179 2.08 -16.18 13.80
CA LYS A 179 3.08 -16.20 12.71
C LYS A 179 3.38 -17.61 12.21
N GLU A 180 3.37 -18.61 13.09
CA GLU A 180 3.67 -19.99 12.73
C GLU A 180 2.52 -20.58 11.91
N ARG A 181 1.28 -20.26 12.26
CA ARG A 181 0.10 -20.67 11.49
C ARG A 181 0.05 -20.01 10.11
N VAL A 182 0.39 -18.74 10.04
CA VAL A 182 0.50 -18.03 8.76
C VAL A 182 1.59 -18.63 7.90
N ALA A 183 2.77 -18.92 8.45
CA ALA A 183 3.85 -19.57 7.73
C ALA A 183 3.43 -20.96 7.20
N ALA A 184 2.83 -21.80 8.05
CA ALA A 184 2.31 -23.10 7.66
C ALA A 184 1.21 -23.01 6.57
N ALA A 185 0.33 -21.99 6.65
CA ALA A 185 -0.67 -21.75 5.61
C ALA A 185 -0.01 -21.38 4.27
N MET A 186 1.08 -20.66 4.28
CA MET A 186 1.85 -20.30 3.08
C MET A 186 2.69 -21.45 2.51
N GLU A 187 2.86 -22.55 3.24
CA GLU A 187 3.42 -23.80 2.71
C GLU A 187 2.39 -24.67 2.02
N ASN A 188 1.09 -24.43 2.28
CA ASN A 188 0.02 -25.17 1.64
C ASN A 188 -0.20 -24.70 0.20
N GLY A 189 0.16 -25.53 -0.77
CA GLY A 189 0.08 -25.20 -2.21
C GLY A 189 -1.31 -24.78 -2.68
N THR A 190 -2.39 -25.35 -2.10
CA THR A 190 -3.78 -25.00 -2.45
C THR A 190 -4.10 -23.58 -1.98
N LEU A 191 -3.79 -23.24 -0.72
CA LEU A 191 -4.01 -21.90 -0.17
C LEU A 191 -3.17 -20.86 -0.89
N VAL A 192 -1.91 -21.15 -1.15
CA VAL A 192 -1.01 -20.26 -1.93
C VAL A 192 -1.55 -20.02 -3.33
N GLY A 193 -2.13 -21.05 -3.97
CA GLY A 193 -2.79 -20.91 -5.28
C GLY A 193 -3.95 -19.92 -5.24
N VAL A 194 -4.81 -20.01 -4.22
CA VAL A 194 -5.94 -19.08 -4.04
C VAL A 194 -5.41 -17.65 -3.75
N VAL A 195 -4.48 -17.50 -2.83
CA VAL A 195 -3.90 -16.17 -2.50
C VAL A 195 -3.25 -15.54 -3.73
N ARG A 196 -2.48 -16.30 -4.52
CA ARG A 196 -1.90 -15.80 -5.78
C ARG A 196 -2.96 -15.32 -6.77
N LYS A 197 -4.06 -16.07 -6.88
CA LYS A 197 -5.19 -15.67 -7.74
C LYS A 197 -5.81 -14.36 -7.25
N MET A 198 -6.03 -14.21 -5.95
CA MET A 198 -6.55 -12.98 -5.36
C MET A 198 -5.62 -11.78 -5.61
N LEU A 199 -4.31 -11.97 -5.52
CA LEU A 199 -3.30 -10.93 -5.70
C LEU A 199 -2.97 -10.63 -7.17
N SER A 200 -3.46 -11.42 -8.12
CA SER A 200 -3.17 -11.24 -9.55
C SER A 200 -3.71 -9.92 -10.13
N THR A 201 -4.67 -9.30 -9.47
CA THR A 201 -5.25 -7.99 -9.84
C THR A 201 -4.50 -6.82 -9.25
N CYS A 202 -3.54 -7.07 -8.35
CA CYS A 202 -2.74 -6.04 -7.72
C CYS A 202 -1.51 -5.74 -8.59
N VAL A 203 -1.47 -4.57 -9.17
CA VAL A 203 -0.34 -4.07 -9.99
C VAL A 203 0.66 -3.33 -9.11
#